data_eae549d58cb8b2801253951c3eaf0731
#
_entry.id   eae549d58cb8b2801253951c3eaf0731
#
_cell.length_a   1.000
_cell.length_b   1.000
_cell.length_c   1.000
_cell.angle_alpha   90.00
_cell.angle_beta   90.00
_cell.angle_gamma   90.00
#
_symmetry.space_group_name_H-M   'P 1'
#
loop_
_entity.id
_entity.type
_entity.pdbx_description
1 polymer ?
#
loop_
_entity_poly.entity_id
_entity_poly.type
_entity_poly.pdbx_seq_one_letter_code
_entity_poly.pdbx_strand_id
1 'polypeptide(L)'
;MFGLKWGDIDFAQRNMSVTRSIVYGVVGPCKTESSQKPVPIPPILADALLQWKKVIRYTNADDWVFASKCYRGRRPIWGQVILRKYIRPVAQRVGIEKRFGWHTFRHTYSTLLRSVGTEFKVMQELLRHSSLRSTLDVYTQAVTPAKHAAQAAVVSLVFSSSANGGQETAAT
;
A
#
# COMPACT_ATOMS: atom_id res chain seq x y z
N MET A 1 -10.53 0.13 2.65
CA MET A 1 -10.33 1.35 3.45
C MET A 1 -11.63 1.84 4.08
N PHE A 2 -12.70 2.16 3.33
CA PHE A 2 -13.93 2.73 3.91
C PHE A 2 -14.73 1.78 4.80
N GLY A 3 -14.44 0.49 4.79
CA GLY A 3 -15.00 -0.51 5.70
C GLY A 3 -14.32 -0.63 7.05
N LEU A 4 -13.44 0.32 7.42
CA LEU A 4 -12.73 0.33 8.69
C LEU A 4 -13.63 0.85 9.80
N LYS A 5 -13.66 0.15 10.92
CA LYS A 5 -14.28 0.59 12.18
C LYS A 5 -13.21 1.02 13.18
N TRP A 6 -13.59 1.79 14.20
CA TRP A 6 -12.63 2.21 15.23
C TRP A 6 -12.05 1.05 16.01
N GLY A 7 -12.81 -0.01 16.26
CA GLY A 7 -12.34 -1.22 16.92
C GLY A 7 -11.36 -2.06 16.08
N ASP A 8 -11.21 -1.77 14.79
CA ASP A 8 -10.20 -2.42 13.94
C ASP A 8 -8.80 -1.81 14.10
N ILE A 9 -8.66 -0.70 14.85
CA ILE A 9 -7.43 0.05 15.00
C ILE A 9 -6.91 -0.13 16.43
N ASP A 10 -5.74 -0.75 16.54
CA ASP A 10 -4.97 -0.79 17.77
C ASP A 10 -3.93 0.34 17.75
N PHE A 11 -4.23 1.42 18.48
CA PHE A 11 -3.34 2.56 18.56
C PHE A 11 -2.10 2.29 19.42
N ALA A 12 -2.19 1.36 20.39
CA ALA A 12 -1.06 0.99 21.24
C ALA A 12 -0.01 0.20 20.45
N GLN A 13 -0.46 -0.80 19.70
CA GLN A 13 0.40 -1.61 18.84
C GLN A 13 0.65 -0.97 17.47
N ARG A 14 0.00 0.16 17.17
CA ARG A 14 0.04 0.84 15.87
C ARG A 14 -0.26 -0.08 14.69
N ASN A 15 -1.32 -0.86 14.82
CA ASN A 15 -1.77 -1.79 13.78
C ASN A 15 -3.25 -1.55 13.44
N MET A 16 -3.64 -1.87 12.21
CA MET A 16 -5.05 -1.92 11.81
C MET A 16 -5.36 -3.25 11.14
N SER A 17 -6.51 -3.81 11.50
CA SER A 17 -7.04 -5.03 10.92
C SER A 17 -8.17 -4.70 9.95
N VAL A 18 -8.00 -5.01 8.67
CA VAL A 18 -9.05 -4.80 7.66
C VAL A 18 -9.81 -6.12 7.49
N THR A 19 -10.89 -6.28 8.21
CA THR A 19 -11.64 -7.54 8.29
C THR A 19 -12.80 -7.63 7.30
N ARG A 20 -13.16 -6.50 6.67
CA ARG A 20 -14.32 -6.42 5.77
C ARG A 20 -14.05 -5.65 4.49
N SER A 21 -14.79 -6.00 3.45
CA SER A 21 -14.81 -5.32 2.16
C SER A 21 -16.16 -4.65 1.93
N ILE A 22 -16.18 -3.60 1.10
CA ILE A 22 -17.41 -2.95 0.67
C ILE A 22 -17.44 -2.92 -0.84
N VAL A 23 -18.43 -3.56 -1.42
CA VAL A 23 -18.64 -3.61 -2.88
C VAL A 23 -20.08 -3.15 -3.15
N TYR A 24 -20.23 -2.09 -3.95
CA TYR A 24 -21.54 -1.49 -4.26
C TYR A 24 -22.41 -1.19 -3.02
N GLY A 25 -21.77 -0.76 -1.92
CA GLY A 25 -22.47 -0.45 -0.67
C GLY A 25 -22.82 -1.67 0.19
N VAL A 26 -22.54 -2.88 -0.26
CA VAL A 26 -22.70 -4.12 0.51
C VAL A 26 -21.43 -4.40 1.28
N VAL A 27 -21.56 -4.60 2.60
CA VAL A 27 -20.47 -4.98 3.49
C VAL A 27 -20.38 -6.50 3.50
N GLY A 28 -19.20 -7.02 3.19
CA GLY A 28 -18.91 -8.46 3.22
C GLY A 28 -17.54 -8.76 3.82
N PRO A 29 -17.21 -10.02 4.04
CA PRO A 29 -15.89 -10.43 4.51
C PRO A 29 -14.80 -10.12 3.48
N CYS A 30 -13.55 -10.10 3.93
CA CYS A 30 -12.42 -10.06 3.02
C CYS A 30 -12.33 -11.38 2.23
N LYS A 31 -11.96 -11.29 0.95
CA LYS A 31 -11.94 -12.45 0.03
C LYS A 31 -10.85 -13.48 0.32
N THR A 32 -9.79 -13.11 1.03
CA THR A 32 -8.63 -13.99 1.27
C THR A 32 -8.08 -13.78 2.68
N GLU A 33 -7.47 -14.82 3.25
CA GLU A 33 -6.79 -14.76 4.56
C GLU A 33 -5.64 -13.73 4.58
N SER A 34 -4.87 -13.64 3.50
CA SER A 34 -3.82 -12.62 3.36
C SER A 34 -4.38 -11.20 3.44
N SER A 35 -5.67 -11.03 3.12
CA SER A 35 -6.37 -9.76 3.28
C SER A 35 -6.79 -9.45 4.72
N GLN A 36 -6.64 -10.38 5.66
CA GLN A 36 -7.01 -10.20 7.08
C GLN A 36 -5.81 -9.86 7.97
N LYS A 37 -4.58 -10.04 7.48
CA LYS A 37 -3.38 -9.73 8.25
C LYS A 37 -3.38 -8.26 8.69
N PRO A 38 -2.96 -7.96 9.93
CA PRO A 38 -2.79 -6.58 10.38
C PRO A 38 -1.82 -5.80 9.51
N VAL A 39 -2.08 -4.52 9.35
CA VAL A 39 -1.22 -3.59 8.60
C VAL A 39 -0.66 -2.57 9.59
N PRO A 40 0.66 -2.34 9.62
CA PRO A 40 1.25 -1.34 10.50
C PRO A 40 0.79 0.07 10.14
N ILE A 41 0.59 0.90 11.15
CA ILE A 41 0.20 2.29 11.02
C ILE A 41 1.41 3.17 11.41
N PRO A 42 1.96 3.97 10.49
CA PRO A 42 2.99 4.94 10.84
C PRO A 42 2.48 5.95 11.89
N PRO A 43 3.35 6.47 12.79
CA PRO A 43 2.96 7.41 13.85
C PRO A 43 2.14 8.59 13.33
N ILE A 44 2.57 9.22 12.26
CA ILE A 44 1.87 10.35 11.63
C ILE A 44 0.43 10.01 11.21
N LEU A 45 0.17 8.78 10.74
CA LEU A 45 -1.18 8.35 10.38
C LEU A 45 -2.01 8.03 11.62
N ALA A 46 -1.40 7.44 12.66
CA ALA A 46 -2.06 7.20 13.95
C ALA A 46 -2.53 8.52 14.57
N ASP A 47 -1.66 9.52 14.60
CA ASP A 47 -1.99 10.86 15.10
C ASP A 47 -3.10 11.53 14.29
N ALA A 48 -3.04 11.45 12.96
CA ALA A 48 -4.10 11.97 12.10
C ALA A 48 -5.45 11.28 12.36
N LEU A 49 -5.47 9.98 12.58
CA LEU A 49 -6.68 9.22 12.92
C LEU A 49 -7.22 9.60 14.31
N LEU A 50 -6.34 9.83 15.29
CA LEU A 50 -6.74 10.31 16.62
C LEU A 50 -7.32 11.73 16.55
N GLN A 51 -6.72 12.64 15.78
CA GLN A 51 -7.30 13.97 15.55
C GLN A 51 -8.64 13.87 14.84
N TRP A 52 -8.77 13.01 13.83
CA TRP A 52 -10.03 12.74 13.16
C TRP A 52 -11.09 12.25 14.13
N LYS A 53 -10.75 11.34 15.05
CA LYS A 53 -11.64 10.81 16.07
C LYS A 53 -12.19 11.89 17.00
N LYS A 54 -11.43 12.96 17.28
CA LYS A 54 -11.86 14.08 18.13
C LYS A 54 -12.92 14.97 17.47
N VAL A 55 -12.95 15.06 16.14
CA VAL A 55 -13.82 16.00 15.41
C VAL A 55 -15.07 15.34 14.82
N ILE A 56 -15.16 14.02 14.87
CA ILE A 56 -16.34 13.30 14.36
C ILE A 56 -17.28 12.89 15.49
N ARG A 57 -18.55 12.66 15.13
CA ARG A 57 -19.61 12.29 16.08
C ARG A 57 -19.60 10.82 16.48
N TYR A 58 -19.16 9.91 15.57
CA TYR A 58 -19.27 8.46 15.69
C TYR A 58 -17.91 7.90 16.06
N THR A 59 -17.68 7.54 17.34
CA THR A 59 -16.34 7.22 17.89
C THR A 59 -16.26 5.92 18.65
N ASN A 60 -17.39 5.20 18.80
CA ASN A 60 -17.41 3.89 19.47
C ASN A 60 -16.64 2.85 18.63
N ALA A 61 -16.23 1.76 19.27
CA ALA A 61 -15.49 0.69 18.61
C ALA A 61 -16.20 0.15 17.35
N ASP A 62 -17.53 0.05 17.39
CA ASP A 62 -18.35 -0.43 16.28
C ASP A 62 -18.69 0.62 15.22
N ASP A 63 -18.38 1.88 15.46
CA ASP A 63 -18.63 2.95 14.51
C ASP A 63 -17.61 2.93 13.36
N TRP A 64 -18.06 3.37 12.20
CA TRP A 64 -17.20 3.50 11.03
C TRP A 64 -16.24 4.67 11.17
N VAL A 65 -14.95 4.47 10.91
CA VAL A 65 -13.95 5.55 10.87
C VAL A 65 -14.37 6.65 9.88
N PHE A 66 -14.96 6.25 8.77
CA PHE A 66 -15.52 7.16 7.75
C PHE A 66 -17.03 7.00 7.69
N ALA A 67 -17.71 7.38 8.77
CA ALA A 67 -19.15 7.28 8.90
C ALA A 67 -19.88 8.25 7.97
N SER A 68 -20.96 7.80 7.34
CA SER A 68 -21.81 8.64 6.49
C SER A 68 -22.82 9.43 7.34
N LYS A 69 -22.77 10.75 7.23
CA LYS A 69 -23.74 11.65 7.89
C LYS A 69 -25.17 11.41 7.38
N CYS A 70 -25.34 11.13 6.08
CA CYS A 70 -26.64 10.88 5.46
C CYS A 70 -27.36 9.66 6.05
N TYR A 71 -26.63 8.69 6.56
CA TYR A 71 -27.16 7.48 7.19
C TYR A 71 -26.99 7.51 8.72
N ARG A 72 -26.82 8.68 9.32
CA ARG A 72 -26.66 8.87 10.77
C ARG A 72 -25.59 7.93 11.36
N GLY A 73 -24.46 7.76 10.66
CA GLY A 73 -23.35 6.88 11.07
C GLY A 73 -23.56 5.40 10.84
N ARG A 74 -24.75 4.92 10.51
CA ARG A 74 -25.07 3.49 10.35
C ARG A 74 -24.40 2.83 9.15
N ARG A 75 -23.92 3.61 8.18
CA ARG A 75 -23.20 3.13 7.00
C ARG A 75 -21.92 3.94 6.80
N PRO A 76 -20.88 3.34 6.23
CA PRO A 76 -19.67 4.08 5.86
C PRO A 76 -19.96 5.01 4.68
N ILE A 77 -19.16 6.06 4.54
CA ILE A 77 -19.22 6.94 3.38
C ILE A 77 -18.71 6.17 2.15
N TRP A 78 -19.37 6.38 1.03
CA TRP A 78 -18.91 5.78 -0.21
C TRP A 78 -17.69 6.53 -0.75
N GLY A 79 -16.57 5.82 -0.95
CA GLY A 79 -15.30 6.40 -1.37
C GLY A 79 -15.38 7.24 -2.64
N GLN A 80 -16.21 6.86 -3.60
CA GLN A 80 -16.44 7.65 -4.82
C GLN A 80 -17.04 9.04 -4.53
N VAL A 81 -17.84 9.17 -3.47
CA VAL A 81 -18.37 10.47 -3.05
C VAL A 81 -17.24 11.38 -2.57
N ILE A 82 -16.32 10.86 -1.75
CA ILE A 82 -15.16 11.62 -1.28
C ILE A 82 -14.28 12.04 -2.48
N LEU A 83 -13.97 11.10 -3.36
CA LEU A 83 -13.14 11.38 -4.52
C LEU A 83 -13.75 12.47 -5.40
N ARG A 84 -15.06 12.36 -5.70
CA ARG A 84 -15.77 13.28 -6.60
C ARG A 84 -16.02 14.64 -5.98
N LYS A 85 -16.49 14.68 -4.70
CA LYS A 85 -16.93 15.93 -4.08
C LYS A 85 -15.82 16.74 -3.42
N TYR A 86 -14.76 16.08 -2.97
CA TYR A 86 -13.73 16.75 -2.17
C TYR A 86 -12.35 16.70 -2.82
N ILE A 87 -11.88 15.52 -3.25
CA ILE A 87 -10.50 15.37 -3.70
C ILE A 87 -10.30 15.95 -5.10
N ARG A 88 -11.14 15.57 -6.07
CA ARG A 88 -10.99 16.05 -7.46
C ARG A 88 -11.10 17.56 -7.61
N PRO A 89 -12.04 18.26 -6.99
CA PRO A 89 -12.10 19.71 -7.10
C PRO A 89 -10.86 20.42 -6.54
N VAL A 90 -10.30 19.90 -5.44
CA VAL A 90 -9.04 20.43 -4.88
C VAL A 90 -7.88 20.13 -5.82
N ALA A 91 -7.77 18.92 -6.35
CA ALA A 91 -6.74 18.55 -7.32
C ALA A 91 -6.75 19.45 -8.57
N GLN A 92 -7.93 19.74 -9.10
CA GLN A 92 -8.07 20.66 -10.24
C GLN A 92 -7.57 22.09 -9.90
N ARG A 93 -7.87 22.59 -8.69
CA ARG A 93 -7.39 23.91 -8.24
C ARG A 93 -5.86 24.01 -8.16
N VAL A 94 -5.18 22.91 -7.89
CA VAL A 94 -3.70 22.85 -7.87
C VAL A 94 -3.09 22.36 -9.18
N GLY A 95 -3.86 22.38 -10.28
CA GLY A 95 -3.38 22.09 -11.63
C GLY A 95 -3.29 20.59 -11.99
N ILE A 96 -3.90 19.72 -11.20
CA ILE A 96 -3.95 18.28 -11.53
C ILE A 96 -5.21 18.00 -12.37
N GLU A 97 -5.07 18.05 -13.67
CA GLU A 97 -6.17 17.83 -14.63
C GLU A 97 -6.39 16.35 -14.97
N LYS A 98 -5.34 15.53 -14.83
CA LYS A 98 -5.40 14.09 -15.14
C LYS A 98 -6.45 13.38 -14.30
N ARG A 99 -7.28 12.56 -14.93
CA ARG A 99 -8.24 11.71 -14.21
C ARG A 99 -7.52 10.68 -13.37
N PHE A 100 -7.86 10.62 -12.10
CA PHE A 100 -7.33 9.66 -11.14
C PHE A 100 -8.43 9.07 -10.25
N GLY A 101 -8.13 7.93 -9.64
CA GLY A 101 -9.05 7.20 -8.76
C GLY A 101 -8.29 6.50 -7.63
N TRP A 102 -8.99 5.71 -6.81
CA TRP A 102 -8.38 4.97 -5.70
C TRP A 102 -7.28 4.01 -6.15
N HIS A 103 -7.42 3.43 -7.34
CA HIS A 103 -6.37 2.60 -7.93
C HIS A 103 -5.10 3.40 -8.24
N THR A 104 -5.22 4.64 -8.64
CA THR A 104 -4.07 5.52 -8.90
C THR A 104 -3.25 5.71 -7.61
N PHE A 105 -3.90 6.00 -6.48
CA PHE A 105 -3.20 6.09 -5.18
C PHE A 105 -2.49 4.78 -4.82
N ARG A 106 -3.12 3.63 -5.07
CA ARG A 106 -2.51 2.33 -4.83
C ARG A 106 -1.28 2.10 -5.72
N HIS A 107 -1.37 2.44 -7.00
CA HIS A 107 -0.24 2.37 -7.93
C HIS A 107 0.90 3.30 -7.52
N THR A 108 0.59 4.54 -7.16
CA THR A 108 1.59 5.49 -6.66
C THR A 108 2.28 4.95 -5.41
N TYR A 109 1.53 4.43 -4.44
CA TYR A 109 2.09 3.82 -3.25
C TYR A 109 3.01 2.64 -3.56
N SER A 110 2.60 1.76 -4.48
CA SER A 110 3.43 0.65 -4.96
C SER A 110 4.74 1.15 -5.61
N THR A 111 4.67 2.19 -6.42
CA THR A 111 5.85 2.80 -7.06
C THR A 111 6.80 3.43 -6.02
N LEU A 112 6.25 4.12 -5.02
CA LEU A 112 7.03 4.72 -3.93
C LEU A 112 7.72 3.65 -3.06
N LEU A 113 7.01 2.58 -2.68
CA LEU A 113 7.62 1.46 -1.96
C LEU A 113 8.82 0.89 -2.72
N ARG A 114 8.70 0.79 -4.03
CA ARG A 114 9.79 0.32 -4.88
C ARG A 114 10.95 1.32 -4.93
N SER A 115 10.67 2.62 -5.05
CA SER A 115 11.72 3.65 -5.15
C SER A 115 12.59 3.74 -3.89
N VAL A 116 12.05 3.34 -2.73
CA VAL A 116 12.80 3.24 -1.47
C VAL A 116 13.42 1.86 -1.25
N GLY A 117 13.45 1.00 -2.27
CA GLY A 117 14.12 -0.31 -2.21
C GLY A 117 13.39 -1.36 -1.37
N THR A 118 12.06 -1.21 -1.15
CA THR A 118 11.31 -2.17 -0.36
C THR A 118 11.34 -3.56 -0.99
N GLU A 119 11.61 -4.56 -0.18
CA GLU A 119 11.61 -5.96 -0.59
C GLU A 119 10.24 -6.38 -1.13
N PHE A 120 10.26 -7.21 -2.15
CA PHE A 120 9.07 -7.62 -2.90
C PHE A 120 8.00 -8.28 -2.03
N LYS A 121 8.41 -9.13 -1.09
CA LYS A 121 7.51 -9.81 -0.14
C LYS A 121 6.83 -8.82 0.79
N VAL A 122 7.58 -7.84 1.29
CA VAL A 122 7.05 -6.76 2.14
C VAL A 122 6.06 -5.90 1.35
N MET A 123 6.37 -5.57 0.08
CA MET A 123 5.44 -4.86 -0.80
C MET A 123 4.13 -5.62 -0.99
N GLN A 124 4.20 -6.93 -1.24
CA GLN A 124 3.02 -7.78 -1.39
C GLN A 124 2.13 -7.74 -0.16
N GLU A 125 2.72 -7.82 1.03
CA GLU A 125 1.99 -7.79 2.30
C GLU A 125 1.37 -6.42 2.58
N LEU A 126 2.10 -5.33 2.42
CA LEU A 126 1.60 -3.96 2.59
C LEU A 126 0.48 -3.62 1.59
N LEU A 127 0.62 -4.05 0.35
CA LEU A 127 -0.40 -3.90 -0.69
C LEU A 127 -1.55 -4.89 -0.53
N ARG A 128 -1.39 -5.92 0.33
CA ARG A 128 -2.39 -6.96 0.55
C ARG A 128 -2.80 -7.64 -0.75
N HIS A 129 -1.82 -7.93 -1.60
CA HIS A 129 -2.04 -8.67 -2.83
C HIS A 129 -2.13 -10.16 -2.54
N SER A 130 -3.24 -10.79 -2.93
CA SER A 130 -3.43 -12.24 -2.81
C SER A 130 -2.54 -13.05 -3.73
N SER A 131 -2.02 -12.45 -4.80
CA SER A 131 -1.11 -13.10 -5.73
C SER A 131 0.12 -12.23 -5.98
N LEU A 132 1.26 -12.92 -6.12
CA LEU A 132 2.55 -12.32 -6.48
C LEU A 132 2.48 -11.63 -7.86
N ARG A 133 1.68 -12.18 -8.77
CA ARG A 133 1.49 -11.67 -10.14
C ARG A 133 1.01 -10.22 -10.15
N SER A 134 0.05 -9.87 -9.30
CA SER A 134 -0.46 -8.49 -9.21
C SER A 134 0.59 -7.48 -8.74
N THR A 135 1.58 -7.93 -7.99
CA THR A 135 2.72 -7.09 -7.57
C THR A 135 3.79 -7.05 -8.66
N LEU A 136 4.01 -8.16 -9.38
CA LEU A 136 4.93 -8.27 -10.51
C LEU A 136 4.49 -7.40 -11.69
N ASP A 137 3.21 -7.32 -12.01
CA ASP A 137 2.70 -6.51 -13.13
C ASP A 137 3.04 -5.01 -12.96
N VAL A 138 3.04 -4.50 -11.73
CA VAL A 138 3.52 -3.14 -11.42
C VAL A 138 5.06 -3.06 -11.49
N TYR A 139 5.75 -4.18 -11.24
CA TYR A 139 7.21 -4.25 -11.21
C TYR A 139 7.83 -4.32 -12.62
N THR A 140 7.16 -4.97 -13.58
CA THR A 140 7.71 -5.27 -14.91
C THR A 140 7.83 -4.04 -15.81
N GLN A 141 7.05 -3.01 -15.59
CA GLN A 141 7.02 -1.81 -16.46
C GLN A 141 8.23 -0.86 -16.31
N ALA A 142 9.12 -1.06 -15.32
CA ALA A 142 10.20 -0.11 -15.04
C ALA A 142 11.60 -0.72 -14.93
N VAL A 143 11.89 -1.83 -15.60
CA VAL A 143 13.05 -2.68 -15.27
C VAL A 143 14.30 -2.47 -16.16
N THR A 144 14.29 -1.63 -17.17
CA THR A 144 15.38 -1.59 -18.15
C THR A 144 16.77 -1.22 -17.57
N PRO A 145 16.95 -0.14 -16.77
CA PRO A 145 18.27 0.19 -16.22
C PRO A 145 18.73 -0.79 -15.12
N ALA A 146 17.81 -1.24 -14.26
CA ALA A 146 18.14 -2.17 -13.17
C ALA A 146 18.51 -3.58 -13.68
N LYS A 147 17.92 -4.04 -14.78
CA LYS A 147 18.29 -5.31 -15.42
C LYS A 147 19.72 -5.25 -15.96
N HIS A 148 20.08 -4.17 -16.62
CA HIS A 148 21.44 -4.01 -17.13
C HIS A 148 22.47 -3.97 -16.00
N ALA A 149 22.18 -3.23 -14.92
CA ALA A 149 23.07 -3.16 -13.76
C ALA A 149 23.23 -4.51 -13.05
N ALA A 150 22.13 -5.24 -12.84
CA ALA A 150 22.17 -6.56 -12.23
C ALA A 150 22.93 -7.58 -13.10
N GLN A 151 22.72 -7.54 -14.42
CA GLN A 151 23.44 -8.42 -15.34
C GLN A 151 24.93 -8.10 -15.38
N ALA A 152 25.30 -6.81 -15.39
CA ALA A 152 26.70 -6.39 -15.32
C ALA A 152 27.38 -6.83 -14.02
N ALA A 153 26.68 -6.73 -12.88
CA ALA A 153 27.19 -7.18 -11.58
C ALA A 153 27.45 -8.69 -11.56
N VAL A 154 26.53 -9.51 -12.10
CA VAL A 154 26.71 -10.95 -12.19
C VAL A 154 27.88 -11.31 -13.12
N VAL A 155 27.98 -10.67 -14.28
CA VAL A 155 29.11 -10.86 -15.20
C VAL A 155 30.42 -10.50 -14.51
N SER A 156 30.48 -9.39 -13.79
CA SER A 156 31.66 -8.97 -13.04
C SER A 156 32.07 -10.01 -11.97
N LEU A 157 31.13 -10.56 -11.22
CA LEU A 157 31.40 -11.61 -10.22
C LEU A 157 31.97 -12.89 -10.85
N VAL A 158 31.42 -13.34 -11.98
CA VAL A 158 31.85 -14.56 -12.65
C VAL A 158 33.24 -14.38 -13.25
N PHE A 159 33.54 -13.28 -13.88
CA PHE A 159 34.80 -13.04 -14.55
C PHE A 159 35.94 -12.58 -13.61
N SER A 160 35.61 -11.91 -12.48
CA SER A 160 36.63 -11.61 -11.44
C SER A 160 37.10 -12.85 -10.70
N SER A 161 36.25 -13.89 -10.55
CA SER A 161 36.61 -15.16 -9.95
C SER A 161 37.57 -15.97 -10.84
N SER A 162 37.55 -15.80 -12.18
CA SER A 162 38.45 -16.50 -13.12
C SER A 162 39.85 -15.90 -13.18
N ALA A 163 40.04 -14.66 -12.74
CA ALA A 163 41.37 -14.02 -12.77
C ALA A 163 42.26 -14.38 -11.58
N ASN A 164 41.71 -14.89 -10.47
CA ASN A 164 42.46 -15.28 -9.28
C ASN A 164 42.83 -16.78 -9.23
N GLY A 165 42.43 -17.59 -10.21
CA GLY A 165 42.71 -19.02 -10.25
C GLY A 165 43.98 -19.42 -11.03
N GLY A 166 44.75 -18.45 -11.52
CA GLY A 166 45.88 -18.70 -12.44
C GLY A 166 47.31 -18.48 -11.92
N GLN A 167 47.51 -18.31 -10.59
CA GLN A 167 48.86 -18.05 -10.04
C GLN A 167 49.23 -18.98 -8.87
N GLU A 168 49.10 -20.26 -9.05
CA GLU A 168 49.76 -21.22 -8.15
C GLU A 168 50.12 -22.49 -8.94
N THR A 169 51.23 -22.47 -9.69
CA THR A 169 52.11 -23.60 -9.95
C THR A 169 53.27 -23.16 -10.86
N ALA A 170 54.28 -22.51 -10.28
CA ALA A 170 55.65 -22.54 -10.85
C ALA A 170 56.63 -22.09 -9.76
N ALA A 171 56.94 -22.98 -8.84
CA ALA A 171 58.18 -22.92 -8.06
C ALA A 171 58.47 -24.33 -7.51
N THR A 172 59.19 -25.14 -8.26
CA THR A 172 60.20 -26.06 -7.75
C THR A 172 61.13 -26.45 -8.93
#